data_9b0b1d2022a92a92cd99804ddca4fe71
#
_entry.id   9b0b1d2022a92a92cd99804ddca4fe71
#
_cell.length_a   1.000
_cell.length_b   1.000
_cell.length_c   1.000
_cell.angle_alpha   90.00
_cell.angle_beta   90.00
_cell.angle_gamma   90.00
#
_symmetry.space_group_name_H-M   'P 1'
#
loop_
_entity.id
_entity.type
_entity.pdbx_description
1 polymer ?
#
loop_
_entity_poly.entity_id
_entity_poly.type
_entity_poly.pdbx_seq_one_letter_code
_entity_poly.pdbx_strand_id
1 'polypeptide(L)'
;MQRLRVANITTDSIVDGQGLRLVVFTQGCKRRCKGCHNPETHDLYGGYFMSTKRIMNLLLTDPLQIGITFSGGEPFLQPKPWAEIAQFAHLKEKDVWCYTGFLYEDLLKNGKDYSPERFNFLKEIDVLVDGEFKEEEKSLNLKFKGSKNQRIIDVKKS
;
A
#
# COMPACT_ATOMS: atom_id res chain seq x y z
N MET A 1 -19.79 4.45 -0.09
CA MET A 1 -18.82 4.42 1.03
C MET A 1 -18.52 2.99 1.43
N GLN A 2 -17.27 2.64 1.52
CA GLN A 2 -16.84 1.26 1.76
C GLN A 2 -16.15 1.13 3.12
N ARG A 3 -16.01 -0.10 3.58
CA ARG A 3 -15.29 -0.44 4.79
C ARG A 3 -14.11 -1.33 4.42
N LEU A 4 -13.04 -1.23 5.19
CA LEU A 4 -11.87 -2.06 5.00
C LEU A 4 -11.29 -2.46 6.36
N ARG A 5 -10.48 -3.51 6.34
CA ARG A 5 -9.82 -4.01 7.55
C ARG A 5 -8.43 -3.38 7.63
N VAL A 6 -8.17 -2.71 8.73
CA VAL A 6 -6.95 -1.92 8.98
C VAL A 6 -6.22 -2.48 10.20
N ALA A 7 -4.90 -2.55 10.11
CA ALA A 7 -4.05 -2.96 11.22
C ALA A 7 -3.63 -1.74 12.06
N ASN A 8 -3.19 -0.68 11.39
CA ASN A 8 -2.68 0.50 12.06
C ASN A 8 -2.63 1.68 11.10
N ILE A 9 -2.51 2.89 11.65
CA ILE A 9 -2.33 4.12 10.89
C ILE A 9 -1.20 4.92 11.52
N THR A 10 -0.29 5.41 10.70
CA THR A 10 0.79 6.30 11.12
C THR A 10 0.65 7.62 10.40
N THR A 11 0.56 8.70 11.14
CA THR A 11 0.59 10.06 10.57
C THR A 11 2.03 10.53 10.50
N ASP A 12 2.31 11.39 9.51
CA ASP A 12 3.60 12.08 9.40
C ASP A 12 4.81 11.15 9.26
N SER A 13 4.66 10.03 8.52
CA SER A 13 5.77 9.14 8.23
C SER A 13 6.65 9.72 7.12
N ILE A 14 7.98 9.53 7.25
CA ILE A 14 8.94 9.92 6.21
C ILE A 14 9.72 8.71 5.67
N VAL A 15 9.43 7.50 6.16
CA VAL A 15 10.17 6.28 5.77
C VAL A 15 9.39 5.36 4.82
N ASP A 16 8.10 5.58 4.68
CA ASP A 16 7.21 4.72 3.87
C ASP A 16 6.82 5.42 2.56
N GLY A 17 7.80 5.95 1.87
CA GLY A 17 7.64 6.71 0.64
C GLY A 17 8.26 8.08 0.77
N GLN A 18 8.28 8.81 -0.35
CA GLN A 18 8.91 10.12 -0.40
C GLN A 18 8.04 11.18 0.26
N GLY A 19 8.65 12.02 1.09
CA GLY A 19 7.99 13.14 1.76
C GLY A 19 7.20 12.73 2.99
N LEU A 20 6.49 13.70 3.57
CA LEU A 20 5.66 13.48 4.76
C LEU A 20 4.33 12.86 4.34
N ARG A 21 3.97 11.73 4.93
CA ARG A 21 2.85 10.91 4.42
C ARG A 21 1.96 10.35 5.52
N LEU A 22 0.69 10.17 5.17
CA LEU A 22 -0.22 9.32 5.93
C LEU A 22 0.03 7.87 5.49
N VAL A 23 0.30 6.97 6.43
CA VAL A 23 0.51 5.56 6.12
C VAL A 23 -0.61 4.74 6.76
N VAL A 24 -1.29 3.94 5.95
CA VAL A 24 -2.33 3.03 6.43
C VAL A 24 -1.83 1.59 6.23
N PHE A 25 -1.72 0.86 7.34
CA PHE A 25 -1.30 -0.53 7.33
C PHE A 25 -2.54 -1.40 7.23
N THR A 26 -2.75 -2.01 6.07
CA THR A 26 -3.90 -2.89 5.85
C THR A 26 -3.72 -4.20 6.62
N GLN A 27 -4.84 -4.78 7.08
CA GLN A 27 -4.81 -6.06 7.79
C GLN A 27 -5.10 -7.19 6.81
N GLY A 28 -4.29 -8.26 6.89
CA GLY A 28 -4.44 -9.47 6.10
C GLY A 28 -3.34 -9.62 5.07
N CYS A 29 -2.63 -10.74 5.13
CA CYS A 29 -1.62 -11.11 4.15
C CYS A 29 -1.47 -12.62 4.13
N LYS A 30 -1.65 -13.22 2.96
CA LYS A 30 -1.55 -14.68 2.80
C LYS A 30 -0.11 -15.19 2.69
N ARG A 31 0.85 -14.30 2.43
CA ARG A 31 2.25 -14.70 2.17
C ARG A 31 3.01 -15.10 3.41
N ARG A 32 2.82 -14.38 4.50
CA ARG A 32 3.51 -14.63 5.77
C ARG A 32 5.03 -14.74 5.59
N CYS A 33 5.62 -13.77 4.88
CA CYS A 33 7.04 -13.77 4.58
C CYS A 33 7.89 -13.87 5.84
N LYS A 34 8.92 -14.73 5.80
CA LYS A 34 9.86 -14.89 6.91
C LYS A 34 10.58 -13.56 7.15
N GLY A 35 10.64 -13.14 8.41
CA GLY A 35 11.29 -11.89 8.78
C GLY A 35 10.51 -10.63 8.40
N CYS A 36 9.25 -10.76 8.01
CA CYS A 36 8.40 -9.63 7.68
C CYS A 36 8.38 -8.60 8.81
N HIS A 37 8.43 -7.31 8.44
CA HIS A 37 8.44 -6.21 9.41
C HIS A 37 7.10 -6.02 10.14
N ASN A 38 6.00 -6.54 9.57
CA ASN A 38 4.66 -6.35 10.10
C ASN A 38 3.90 -7.68 10.26
N PRO A 39 4.44 -8.66 11.03
CA PRO A 39 3.80 -9.98 11.14
C PRO A 39 2.39 -9.92 11.75
N GLU A 40 2.09 -8.91 12.56
CA GLU A 40 0.77 -8.70 13.14
C GLU A 40 -0.30 -8.40 12.08
N THR A 41 0.10 -8.03 10.86
CA THR A 41 -0.83 -7.75 9.77
C THR A 41 -1.20 -9.00 8.97
N HIS A 42 -0.64 -10.17 9.28
CA HIS A 42 -0.88 -11.39 8.51
C HIS A 42 -2.26 -12.00 8.71
N ASP A 43 -2.82 -11.90 9.92
CA ASP A 43 -4.11 -12.51 10.24
C ASP A 43 -5.23 -11.86 9.41
N LEU A 44 -5.90 -12.66 8.58
CA LEU A 44 -6.99 -12.17 7.73
C LEU A 44 -8.20 -11.69 8.54
N TYR A 45 -8.30 -12.08 9.80
CA TYR A 45 -9.41 -11.72 10.69
C TYR A 45 -8.98 -10.78 11.81
N GLY A 46 -7.73 -10.33 11.81
CA GLY A 46 -7.22 -9.38 12.78
C GLY A 46 -7.56 -7.93 12.44
N GLY A 47 -6.98 -7.01 13.20
CA GLY A 47 -7.18 -5.58 12.97
C GLY A 47 -8.59 -5.12 13.33
N TYR A 48 -9.04 -4.06 12.68
CA TYR A 48 -10.36 -3.49 12.90
C TYR A 48 -10.93 -2.92 11.61
N PHE A 49 -12.26 -2.76 11.55
CA PHE A 49 -12.91 -2.17 10.40
C PHE A 49 -12.89 -0.65 10.49
N MET A 50 -12.67 -0.02 9.36
CA MET A 50 -12.69 1.44 9.23
C MET A 50 -13.37 1.80 7.92
N SER A 51 -14.11 2.90 7.89
CA SER A 51 -14.71 3.38 6.65
C SER A 51 -13.67 4.12 5.81
N THR A 52 -13.84 4.07 4.50
CA THR A 52 -12.99 4.85 3.58
C THR A 52 -13.09 6.34 3.87
N LYS A 53 -14.28 6.82 4.23
CA LYS A 53 -14.49 8.23 4.57
C LYS A 53 -13.60 8.69 5.74
N ARG A 54 -13.43 7.84 6.76
CA ARG A 54 -12.59 8.19 7.90
C ARG A 54 -11.12 8.37 7.49
N ILE A 55 -10.64 7.49 6.61
CA ILE A 55 -9.26 7.60 6.09
C ILE A 55 -9.11 8.84 5.23
N MET A 56 -10.09 9.14 4.38
CA MET A 56 -10.10 10.37 3.58
C MET A 56 -10.04 11.60 4.46
N ASN A 57 -10.80 11.62 5.56
CA ASN A 57 -10.77 12.74 6.49
C ASN A 57 -9.40 12.87 7.16
N LEU A 58 -8.78 11.78 7.53
CA LEU A 58 -7.43 11.81 8.12
C LEU A 58 -6.42 12.39 7.14
N LEU A 59 -6.56 12.09 5.86
CA LEU A 59 -5.67 12.62 4.83
C LEU A 59 -5.77 14.14 4.71
N LEU A 60 -6.90 14.74 5.11
CA LEU A 60 -7.12 16.18 5.06
C LEU A 60 -6.68 16.92 6.33
N THR A 61 -6.35 16.19 7.41
CA THR A 61 -6.08 16.86 8.71
C THR A 61 -4.74 17.55 8.78
N ASP A 62 -3.77 17.16 7.97
CA ASP A 62 -2.44 17.75 7.97
C ASP A 62 -2.09 18.24 6.57
N PRO A 63 -2.06 19.57 6.36
CA PRO A 63 -1.75 20.12 5.04
C PRO A 63 -0.31 19.89 4.61
N LEU A 64 0.59 19.51 5.52
CA LEU A 64 1.98 19.21 5.20
C LEU A 64 2.17 17.81 4.62
N GLN A 65 1.19 16.93 4.76
CA GLN A 65 1.24 15.60 4.14
C GLN A 65 1.08 15.73 2.63
N ILE A 66 2.05 15.19 1.89
CA ILE A 66 2.04 15.27 0.42
C ILE A 66 1.34 14.09 -0.24
N GLY A 67 1.07 13.04 0.51
CA GLY A 67 0.43 11.86 -0.05
C GLY A 67 0.06 10.81 0.98
N ILE A 68 -0.43 9.69 0.47
CA ILE A 68 -0.81 8.52 1.25
C ILE A 68 -0.04 7.29 0.79
N THR A 69 0.30 6.42 1.73
CA THR A 69 0.95 5.14 1.45
C THR A 69 0.09 4.01 2.00
N PHE A 70 -0.16 3.01 1.17
CA PHE A 70 -0.84 1.77 1.57
C PHE A 70 0.23 0.71 1.80
N SER A 71 0.28 0.18 3.01
CA SER A 71 1.31 -0.77 3.43
C SER A 71 0.69 -1.84 4.34
N GLY A 72 1.50 -2.48 5.15
CA GLY A 72 1.07 -3.43 6.17
C GLY A 72 1.10 -4.85 5.71
N GLY A 73 -0.06 -5.50 5.70
CA GLY A 73 -0.34 -6.78 5.09
C GLY A 73 -0.29 -6.66 3.58
N GLU A 74 -1.35 -7.11 2.90
CA GLU A 74 -1.39 -7.04 1.43
C GLU A 74 -2.53 -6.14 0.97
N PRO A 75 -2.25 -4.89 0.52
CA PRO A 75 -3.31 -3.98 0.07
C PRO A 75 -4.17 -4.53 -1.07
N PHE A 76 -3.60 -5.32 -1.99
CA PHE A 76 -4.34 -5.86 -3.13
C PHE A 76 -5.34 -6.95 -2.76
N LEU A 77 -5.45 -7.34 -1.49
CA LEU A 77 -6.55 -8.19 -1.03
C LEU A 77 -7.82 -7.38 -0.79
N GLN A 78 -7.74 -6.06 -0.72
CA GLN A 78 -8.88 -5.16 -0.53
C GLN A 78 -8.86 -4.03 -1.55
N PRO A 79 -8.83 -4.34 -2.86
CA PRO A 79 -8.54 -3.32 -3.88
C PRO A 79 -9.61 -2.23 -4.01
N LYS A 80 -10.90 -2.56 -3.85
CA LYS A 80 -11.98 -1.59 -4.07
C LYS A 80 -11.92 -0.40 -3.11
N PRO A 81 -11.84 -0.60 -1.78
CA PRO A 81 -11.78 0.55 -0.88
C PRO A 81 -10.51 1.37 -1.05
N TRP A 82 -9.37 0.73 -1.32
CA TRP A 82 -8.14 1.47 -1.55
C TRP A 82 -8.19 2.31 -2.83
N ALA A 83 -8.82 1.77 -3.90
CA ALA A 83 -9.00 2.52 -5.14
C ALA A 83 -9.83 3.79 -4.90
N GLU A 84 -10.88 3.70 -4.10
CA GLU A 84 -11.72 4.85 -3.74
C GLU A 84 -10.89 5.92 -3.02
N ILE A 85 -10.08 5.51 -2.05
CA ILE A 85 -9.23 6.42 -1.30
C ILE A 85 -8.17 7.05 -2.19
N ALA A 86 -7.57 6.26 -3.09
CA ALA A 86 -6.54 6.76 -4.02
C ALA A 86 -7.12 7.81 -4.96
N GLN A 87 -8.31 7.60 -5.49
CA GLN A 87 -8.99 8.58 -6.33
C GLN A 87 -9.23 9.89 -5.57
N PHE A 88 -9.66 9.78 -4.32
CA PHE A 88 -9.86 10.95 -3.47
C PHE A 88 -8.53 11.69 -3.24
N ALA A 89 -7.45 10.96 -2.99
CA ALA A 89 -6.13 11.57 -2.78
C ALA A 89 -5.73 12.41 -4.01
N HIS A 90 -5.92 11.88 -5.21
CA HIS A 90 -5.61 12.62 -6.44
C HIS A 90 -6.48 13.86 -6.60
N LEU A 91 -7.75 13.80 -6.23
CA LEU A 91 -8.63 14.99 -6.26
C LEU A 91 -8.12 16.08 -5.32
N LYS A 92 -7.37 15.73 -4.29
CA LYS A 92 -6.78 16.65 -3.33
C LYS A 92 -5.30 16.94 -3.63
N GLU A 93 -4.86 16.60 -4.83
CA GLU A 93 -3.48 16.83 -5.29
C GLU A 93 -2.44 16.16 -4.41
N LYS A 94 -2.75 14.97 -3.89
CA LYS A 94 -1.86 14.15 -3.08
C LYS A 94 -1.51 12.87 -3.85
N ASP A 95 -0.26 12.43 -3.76
CA ASP A 95 0.17 11.23 -4.46
C ASP A 95 -0.10 9.96 -3.67
N VAL A 96 0.02 8.81 -4.34
CA VAL A 96 -0.32 7.50 -3.78
C VAL A 96 0.85 6.55 -3.99
N TRP A 97 1.36 6.03 -2.88
CA TRP A 97 2.35 4.95 -2.86
C TRP A 97 1.69 3.67 -2.34
N CYS A 98 2.12 2.52 -2.82
CA CYS A 98 1.61 1.24 -2.36
C CYS A 98 2.72 0.21 -2.30
N TYR A 99 2.81 -0.50 -1.19
CA TYR A 99 3.70 -1.65 -1.01
C TYR A 99 2.89 -2.92 -1.22
N THR A 100 3.40 -3.84 -2.04
CA THR A 100 2.74 -5.11 -2.32
C THR A 100 3.75 -6.24 -2.46
N GLY A 101 3.34 -7.45 -2.09
CA GLY A 101 4.12 -8.65 -2.37
C GLY A 101 3.90 -9.20 -3.77
N PHE A 102 2.85 -8.75 -4.47
CA PHE A 102 2.64 -9.11 -5.87
C PHE A 102 3.70 -8.46 -6.76
N LEU A 103 3.94 -9.04 -7.93
CA LEU A 103 4.76 -8.41 -8.95
C LEU A 103 3.87 -7.55 -9.85
N TYR A 104 4.38 -6.41 -10.27
CA TYR A 104 3.66 -5.48 -11.14
C TYR A 104 3.09 -6.18 -12.38
N GLU A 105 3.93 -6.99 -13.05
CA GLU A 105 3.53 -7.70 -14.26
C GLU A 105 2.39 -8.68 -14.03
N ASP A 106 2.32 -9.28 -12.84
CA ASP A 106 1.27 -10.24 -12.49
C ASP A 106 -0.09 -9.56 -12.23
N LEU A 107 -0.08 -8.26 -12.00
CA LEU A 107 -1.30 -7.47 -11.77
C LEU A 107 -1.86 -6.86 -13.05
N LEU A 108 -1.07 -6.83 -14.12
CA LEU A 108 -1.51 -6.33 -15.42
C LEU A 108 -2.46 -7.30 -16.10
N LYS A 109 -3.17 -6.83 -17.13
CA LYS A 109 -4.04 -7.69 -17.93
C LYS A 109 -3.22 -8.86 -18.46
N ASN A 110 -3.77 -10.07 -18.37
CA ASN A 110 -3.12 -11.34 -18.69
C ASN A 110 -2.08 -11.81 -17.64
N GLY A 111 -1.88 -11.06 -16.57
CA GLY A 111 -1.06 -11.52 -15.46
C GLY A 111 -1.80 -12.55 -14.59
N LYS A 112 -1.06 -13.39 -13.87
CA LYS A 112 -1.67 -14.49 -13.10
C LYS A 112 -2.51 -14.01 -11.91
N ASP A 113 -2.24 -12.80 -11.40
CA ASP A 113 -2.93 -12.24 -10.25
C ASP A 113 -3.92 -11.13 -10.65
N TYR A 114 -4.17 -10.99 -11.94
CA TYR A 114 -5.06 -9.97 -12.47
C TYR A 114 -6.50 -10.17 -11.99
N SER A 115 -7.14 -9.07 -11.63
CA SER A 115 -8.60 -8.95 -11.56
C SER A 115 -8.96 -7.52 -11.95
N PRO A 116 -10.20 -7.27 -12.43
CA PRO A 116 -10.61 -5.90 -12.77
C PRO A 116 -10.47 -4.94 -11.59
N GLU A 117 -10.81 -5.39 -10.38
CA GLU A 117 -10.72 -4.55 -9.18
C GLU A 117 -9.27 -4.23 -8.84
N ARG A 118 -8.38 -5.21 -8.90
CA ARG A 118 -6.95 -5.00 -8.64
C ARG A 118 -6.33 -4.07 -9.69
N PHE A 119 -6.71 -4.24 -10.95
CA PHE A 119 -6.20 -3.38 -12.01
C PHE A 119 -6.68 -1.94 -11.85
N ASN A 120 -7.95 -1.75 -11.48
CA ASN A 120 -8.49 -0.41 -11.21
C ASN A 120 -7.74 0.29 -10.07
N PHE A 121 -7.40 -0.46 -9.02
CA PHE A 121 -6.58 0.08 -7.93
C PHE A 121 -5.17 0.39 -8.42
N LEU A 122 -4.54 -0.52 -9.16
CA LEU A 122 -3.19 -0.33 -9.68
C LEU A 122 -3.07 0.96 -10.50
N LYS A 123 -4.05 1.26 -11.33
CA LYS A 123 -4.04 2.47 -12.16
C LYS A 123 -4.04 3.76 -11.33
N GLU A 124 -4.53 3.71 -10.11
CA GLU A 124 -4.58 4.88 -9.23
C GLU A 124 -3.31 5.06 -8.40
N ILE A 125 -2.37 4.13 -8.48
CA ILE A 125 -1.12 4.20 -7.74
C ILE A 125 -0.08 4.96 -8.55
N ASP A 126 0.60 5.90 -7.91
CA ASP A 126 1.70 6.65 -8.55
C ASP A 126 3.02 5.88 -8.47
N VAL A 127 3.33 5.35 -7.29
CA VAL A 127 4.55 4.57 -7.08
C VAL A 127 4.21 3.24 -6.40
N LEU A 128 4.61 2.14 -7.02
CA LEU A 128 4.42 0.79 -6.49
C LEU A 128 5.78 0.24 -6.06
N VAL A 129 5.86 -0.22 -4.81
CA VAL A 129 7.02 -0.98 -4.35
C VAL A 129 6.59 -2.44 -4.33
N ASP A 130 7.09 -3.23 -5.28
CA ASP A 130 6.58 -4.57 -5.54
C ASP A 130 7.55 -5.68 -5.14
N GLY A 131 7.00 -6.88 -5.00
CA GLY A 131 7.75 -8.10 -4.71
C GLY A 131 7.72 -8.49 -3.24
N GLU A 132 7.77 -9.80 -3.00
CA GLU A 132 7.76 -10.32 -1.64
C GLU A 132 9.01 -9.91 -0.87
N PHE A 133 8.86 -9.63 0.42
CA PHE A 133 10.00 -9.41 1.30
C PHE A 133 10.82 -10.69 1.41
N LYS A 134 12.13 -10.59 1.18
CA LYS A 134 13.05 -11.71 1.31
C LYS A 134 14.11 -11.37 2.36
N GLU A 135 14.07 -12.11 3.48
CA GLU A 135 14.98 -11.87 4.60
C GLU A 135 16.44 -11.95 4.18
N GLU A 136 16.80 -12.89 3.28
CA GLU A 136 18.16 -13.07 2.79
C GLU A 136 18.67 -11.89 1.95
N GLU A 137 17.77 -11.03 1.47
CA GLU A 137 18.15 -9.83 0.71
C GLU A 137 17.90 -8.53 1.48
N LYS A 138 17.64 -8.65 2.79
CA LYS A 138 17.43 -7.50 3.67
C LYS A 138 18.70 -6.67 3.79
N SER A 139 18.54 -5.34 3.79
CA SER A 139 19.64 -4.41 4.02
C SER A 139 19.11 -3.15 4.67
N LEU A 140 19.82 -2.64 5.68
CA LEU A 140 19.45 -1.41 6.37
C LEU A 140 19.75 -0.17 5.53
N ASN A 141 20.51 -0.32 4.44
CA ASN A 141 20.87 0.80 3.56
C ASN A 141 19.85 1.05 2.45
N LEU A 142 18.81 0.23 2.37
CA LEU A 142 17.79 0.39 1.33
C LEU A 142 16.83 1.51 1.71
N LYS A 143 16.53 2.37 0.74
CA LYS A 143 15.56 3.45 0.90
C LYS A 143 14.23 3.01 0.32
N PHE A 144 13.15 3.09 1.13
CA PHE A 144 11.76 2.81 0.75
C PHE A 144 11.46 1.36 0.36
N LYS A 145 12.34 0.43 0.62
CA LYS A 145 12.07 -1.00 0.41
C LYS A 145 12.78 -1.84 1.46
N GLY A 146 12.26 -3.03 1.73
CA GLY A 146 12.76 -3.89 2.80
C GLY A 146 13.84 -4.86 2.35
N SER A 147 13.87 -5.25 1.09
CA SER A 147 14.84 -6.20 0.54
C SER A 147 15.25 -5.80 -0.87
N LYS A 148 16.44 -6.24 -1.29
CA LYS A 148 17.04 -5.83 -2.58
C LYS A 148 16.21 -6.24 -3.78
N ASN A 149 15.50 -7.36 -3.71
CA ASN A 149 14.67 -7.85 -4.81
C ASN A 149 13.46 -6.97 -5.11
N GLN A 150 13.03 -6.16 -4.14
CA GLN A 150 11.87 -5.28 -4.32
C GLN A 150 12.22 -4.13 -5.25
N ARG A 151 11.25 -3.70 -6.05
CA ARG A 151 11.43 -2.64 -7.04
C ARG A 151 10.56 -1.44 -6.68
N ILE A 152 11.08 -0.25 -6.94
CA ILE A 152 10.32 1.00 -6.81
C ILE A 152 9.92 1.41 -8.23
N ILE A 153 8.65 1.27 -8.54
CA ILE A 153 8.12 1.44 -9.89
C ILE A 153 7.28 2.70 -9.97
N ASP A 154 7.62 3.59 -10.91
CA ASP A 154 6.75 4.73 -11.24
C ASP A 154 5.67 4.22 -12.20
N VAL A 155 4.48 3.96 -11.67
CA VAL A 155 3.39 3.34 -12.43
C VAL A 155 2.92 4.23 -13.59
N LYS A 156 2.95 5.54 -13.39
CA LYS A 156 2.47 6.49 -14.42
C LYS A 156 3.40 6.58 -15.63
N LYS A 157 4.66 6.16 -15.48
CA LYS A 157 5.66 6.14 -16.56
C LYS A 157 5.86 4.77 -17.18
N SER A 158 5.22 3.75 -16.64
CA SER A 158 5.40 2.37 -17.07
C SER A 158 4.34 1.94 -18.07
#